data_2f042e3ce3a3d8ecb2eab641c5052544
#
_entry.id   2f042e3ce3a3d8ecb2eab641c5052544
#
_cell.length_a   1.000
_cell.length_b   1.000
_cell.length_c   1.000
_cell.angle_alpha   90.00
_cell.angle_beta   90.00
_cell.angle_gamma   90.00
#
_symmetry.space_group_name_H-M   'P 1'
#
loop_
_entity.id
_entity.type
_entity.pdbx_description
1 polymer ?
#
loop_
_entity_poly.entity_id
_entity_poly.type
_entity_poly.pdbx_seq_one_letter_code
_entity_poly.pdbx_strand_id
1 'polypeptide(L)'
;AKAYFETRGFKNVWAFDEIPLRISKKAGFDGVDRGVDIVLEDLKGNLSAVQVKFRKNPNSTLPFGKLGTFLAHRTGFSKHIIFSNCSGIGKYVKKQGVNLETIMVDTILQLSNDEIKNMVKSLKGISTKRVIAKPLAHQVEPIKKVVNGFKSTDRGQLIMPCRTGKTATSLMINQKMKNNLTLVIVPTLTLLKQFKNEWLSMRKEDFEYFCVCSSKDVNGGSNKESTEEIGLSGLGVTTESNLIQEYIFSRTGKMVVFSTYQSLPKVQKAIKNTTISFDLVICDEAHKTAGQKSGLFALVHKNESIRAKKRLYMTATPRIRGNAFIKTELIKNIADMSNEEIYGKVLFEMTFGKAIELGLISDYKIVCMQVTDKERLEFIKNRKLTIDGDAEMVASSIAVNKAMKEYK
;
A
#
# COMPACT_ATOMS: atom_id res chain seq x y z
N ALA A 1 5.38 22.11 10.30
CA ALA A 1 4.00 21.78 9.92
C ALA A 1 3.67 22.23 8.49
N LYS A 2 3.79 23.54 8.17
CA LYS A 2 3.44 24.07 6.83
C LYS A 2 4.13 23.29 5.71
N ALA A 3 5.46 23.15 5.75
CA ALA A 3 6.23 22.39 4.76
C ALA A 3 5.78 20.92 4.64
N TYR A 4 5.34 20.29 5.73
CA TYR A 4 4.76 18.96 5.70
C TYR A 4 3.51 18.91 4.82
N PHE A 5 2.58 19.87 4.98
CA PHE A 5 1.35 19.89 4.20
C PHE A 5 1.57 20.32 2.75
N GLU A 6 2.51 21.23 2.48
CA GLU A 6 2.88 21.65 1.10
C GLU A 6 3.38 20.46 0.24
N THR A 7 3.95 19.44 0.88
CA THR A 7 4.39 18.22 0.19
C THR A 7 3.30 17.15 0.07
N ARG A 8 2.10 17.36 0.63
CA ARG A 8 1.01 16.37 0.71
C ARG A 8 -0.09 16.53 -0.35
N GLY A 9 0.09 17.44 -1.31
CA GLY A 9 -0.80 17.57 -2.47
C GLY A 9 -2.08 18.37 -2.21
N PHE A 10 -2.12 19.18 -1.17
CA PHE A 10 -3.15 20.20 -1.01
C PHE A 10 -3.02 21.24 -2.13
N LYS A 11 -4.15 21.79 -2.56
CA LYS A 11 -4.20 22.85 -3.57
C LYS A 11 -3.52 24.12 -3.04
N ASN A 12 -3.83 24.47 -1.80
CA ASN A 12 -3.23 25.60 -1.10
C ASN A 12 -2.99 25.27 0.38
N VAL A 13 -1.91 25.81 0.93
CA VAL A 13 -1.52 25.70 2.35
C VAL A 13 -1.15 27.11 2.81
N TRP A 14 -1.93 27.66 3.73
CA TRP A 14 -1.70 29.00 4.28
C TRP A 14 -1.42 28.91 5.77
N ALA A 15 -0.37 29.57 6.23
CA ALA A 15 -0.26 29.94 7.63
C ALA A 15 -1.36 30.96 7.98
N PHE A 16 -1.70 31.13 9.24
CA PHE A 16 -2.85 31.95 9.66
C PHE A 16 -2.77 33.38 9.12
N ASP A 17 -1.61 33.98 9.12
CA ASP A 17 -1.30 35.31 8.61
C ASP A 17 -1.28 35.44 7.08
N GLU A 18 -1.22 34.31 6.36
CA GLU A 18 -1.21 34.25 4.90
C GLU A 18 -2.60 33.98 4.29
N ILE A 19 -3.63 33.78 5.11
CA ILE A 19 -4.97 33.38 4.65
C ILE A 19 -5.62 34.50 3.84
N PRO A 20 -5.99 34.28 2.56
CA PRO A 20 -6.68 35.29 1.76
C PRO A 20 -8.04 35.65 2.34
N LEU A 21 -8.45 36.90 2.22
CA LEU A 21 -9.72 37.44 2.76
C LEU A 21 -10.93 36.59 2.36
N ARG A 22 -10.99 36.09 1.11
CA ARG A 22 -12.09 35.23 0.66
C ARG A 22 -12.15 33.90 1.44
N ILE A 23 -10.98 33.34 1.79
CA ILE A 23 -10.87 32.08 2.54
C ILE A 23 -11.16 32.36 4.01
N SER A 24 -10.68 33.44 4.56
CA SER A 24 -10.99 33.92 5.92
C SER A 24 -12.51 34.03 6.14
N LYS A 25 -13.23 34.69 5.21
CA LYS A 25 -14.70 34.76 5.26
C LYS A 25 -15.37 33.39 5.17
N LYS A 26 -14.91 32.51 4.26
CA LYS A 26 -15.43 31.14 4.09
C LYS A 26 -15.19 30.30 5.33
N ALA A 27 -14.06 30.49 6.01
CA ALA A 27 -13.69 29.79 7.25
C ALA A 27 -14.34 30.39 8.51
N GLY A 28 -15.13 31.46 8.38
CA GLY A 28 -15.80 32.11 9.50
C GLY A 28 -14.86 32.78 10.51
N PHE A 29 -13.71 33.29 10.02
CA PHE A 29 -12.80 34.06 10.86
C PHE A 29 -13.32 35.50 11.02
N ASP A 30 -13.47 35.90 12.27
CA ASP A 30 -13.94 37.21 12.72
C ASP A 30 -12.82 38.09 13.31
N GLY A 31 -11.57 37.75 13.01
CA GLY A 31 -10.38 38.40 13.56
C GLY A 31 -9.92 37.87 14.93
N VAL A 32 -10.64 36.93 15.51
CA VAL A 32 -10.28 36.31 16.80
C VAL A 32 -9.44 35.05 16.52
N ASP A 33 -8.28 34.93 17.15
CA ASP A 33 -7.47 33.72 17.13
C ASP A 33 -8.22 32.58 17.86
N ARG A 34 -8.64 31.61 17.08
CA ARG A 34 -9.34 30.41 17.57
C ARG A 34 -8.43 29.17 17.62
N GLY A 35 -7.11 29.40 17.58
CA GLY A 35 -6.11 28.34 17.61
C GLY A 35 -5.94 27.60 16.31
N VAL A 36 -6.29 28.23 15.18
CA VAL A 36 -6.00 27.71 13.83
C VAL A 36 -4.67 28.27 13.37
N ASP A 37 -3.65 27.44 13.28
CA ASP A 37 -2.31 27.85 12.86
C ASP A 37 -2.11 27.77 11.35
N ILE A 38 -2.80 26.82 10.67
CA ILE A 38 -2.72 26.60 9.23
C ILE A 38 -4.10 26.26 8.68
N VAL A 39 -4.41 26.79 7.49
CA VAL A 39 -5.60 26.39 6.72
C VAL A 39 -5.14 25.69 5.44
N LEU A 40 -5.76 24.53 5.17
CA LEU A 40 -5.52 23.73 3.99
C LEU A 40 -6.74 23.80 3.07
N GLU A 41 -6.53 23.95 1.77
CA GLU A 41 -7.57 23.78 0.75
C GLU A 41 -7.25 22.53 -0.06
N ASP A 42 -8.19 21.58 -0.12
CA ASP A 42 -8.07 20.42 -0.99
C ASP A 42 -8.38 20.79 -2.46
N LEU A 43 -8.20 19.84 -3.36
CA LEU A 43 -8.44 20.06 -4.78
C LEU A 43 -9.93 20.30 -5.13
N LYS A 44 -10.84 19.96 -4.21
CA LYS A 44 -12.28 20.18 -4.33
C LYS A 44 -12.72 21.53 -3.73
N GLY A 45 -11.79 22.25 -3.09
CA GLY A 45 -12.06 23.52 -2.43
C GLY A 45 -12.59 23.38 -1.00
N ASN A 46 -12.57 22.18 -0.39
CA ASN A 46 -12.90 22.02 1.02
C ASN A 46 -11.75 22.53 1.88
N LEU A 47 -12.10 23.13 3.03
CA LEU A 47 -11.12 23.66 3.96
C LEU A 47 -10.92 22.71 5.14
N SER A 48 -9.68 22.56 5.58
CA SER A 48 -9.31 21.90 6.81
C SER A 48 -8.54 22.86 7.72
N ALA A 49 -8.86 22.85 9.00
CA ALA A 49 -8.16 23.62 10.03
C ALA A 49 -7.04 22.78 10.63
N VAL A 50 -5.87 23.36 10.83
CA VAL A 50 -4.74 22.70 11.51
C VAL A 50 -4.34 23.50 12.74
N GLN A 51 -4.22 22.84 13.88
CA GLN A 51 -3.57 23.37 15.06
C GLN A 51 -2.22 22.67 15.28
N VAL A 52 -1.17 23.47 15.51
CA VAL A 52 0.20 22.99 15.72
C VAL A 52 0.55 23.13 17.21
N LYS A 53 0.91 22.05 17.87
CA LYS A 53 1.30 22.04 19.29
C LYS A 53 2.58 21.27 19.50
N PHE A 54 3.63 21.96 19.95
CA PHE A 54 4.90 21.34 20.32
C PHE A 54 5.13 21.41 21.83
N ARG A 55 5.65 20.32 22.40
CA ARG A 55 5.95 20.17 23.81
C ARG A 55 7.41 19.80 24.03
N LYS A 56 7.98 20.24 25.15
CA LYS A 56 9.35 19.84 25.54
C LYS A 56 9.47 18.34 25.78
N ASN A 57 8.41 17.72 26.31
CA ASN A 57 8.35 16.27 26.49
C ASN A 57 7.45 15.63 25.40
N PRO A 58 8.02 14.94 24.39
CA PRO A 58 7.27 14.26 23.35
C PRO A 58 6.40 13.10 23.85
N ASN A 59 6.73 12.49 24.97
CA ASN A 59 5.94 11.40 25.58
C ASN A 59 4.67 11.87 26.28
N SER A 60 4.39 13.18 26.28
CA SER A 60 3.20 13.74 26.88
C SER A 60 1.98 13.62 25.94
N THR A 61 0.77 13.58 26.54
CA THR A 61 -0.49 13.68 25.80
C THR A 61 -1.02 15.11 25.81
N LEU A 62 -1.69 15.52 24.73
CA LEU A 62 -2.34 16.84 24.65
C LEU A 62 -3.69 16.80 25.35
N PRO A 63 -3.92 17.58 26.43
CA PRO A 63 -5.20 17.62 27.13
C PRO A 63 -6.23 18.48 26.36
N PHE A 64 -7.52 18.18 26.58
CA PHE A 64 -8.64 18.89 25.94
C PHE A 64 -8.59 20.41 26.13
N GLY A 65 -8.29 20.89 27.36
CA GLY A 65 -8.24 22.33 27.65
C GLY A 65 -7.26 23.14 26.80
N LYS A 66 -6.33 22.49 26.10
CA LYS A 66 -5.41 23.17 25.18
C LYS A 66 -5.87 23.13 23.72
N LEU A 67 -6.96 22.43 23.43
CA LEU A 67 -7.50 22.20 22.09
C LEU A 67 -8.97 22.64 21.99
N GLY A 68 -9.60 22.97 23.10
CA GLY A 68 -11.05 23.23 23.18
C GLY A 68 -11.51 24.33 22.23
N THR A 69 -10.82 25.48 22.21
CA THR A 69 -11.14 26.60 21.31
C THR A 69 -11.05 26.23 19.86
N PHE A 70 -9.98 25.51 19.48
CA PHE A 70 -9.77 25.00 18.11
C PHE A 70 -10.88 24.03 17.68
N LEU A 71 -11.23 23.08 18.54
CA LEU A 71 -12.25 22.06 18.26
C LEU A 71 -13.68 22.65 18.26
N ALA A 72 -13.90 23.76 18.93
CA ALA A 72 -15.18 24.47 18.93
C ALA A 72 -15.42 25.26 17.62
N HIS A 73 -14.37 25.67 16.93
CA HIS A 73 -14.49 26.42 15.67
C HIS A 73 -14.76 25.49 14.48
N ARG A 74 -16.03 25.22 14.22
CA ARG A 74 -16.49 24.26 13.20
C ARG A 74 -16.90 24.92 11.88
N THR A 75 -17.13 26.22 11.87
CA THR A 75 -17.64 26.95 10.72
C THR A 75 -16.65 26.92 9.55
N GLY A 76 -17.11 26.48 8.38
CA GLY A 76 -16.34 26.50 7.15
C GLY A 76 -15.28 25.40 6.98
N PHE A 77 -15.07 24.55 8.00
CA PHE A 77 -14.11 23.46 7.95
C PHE A 77 -14.77 22.10 7.86
N SER A 78 -14.33 21.28 6.90
CA SER A 78 -14.74 19.88 6.76
C SER A 78 -13.96 18.94 7.67
N LYS A 79 -12.77 19.38 8.14
CA LYS A 79 -11.84 18.57 8.92
C LYS A 79 -11.00 19.41 9.86
N HIS A 80 -10.66 18.86 11.02
CA HIS A 80 -9.71 19.43 11.97
C HIS A 80 -8.49 18.52 12.09
N ILE A 81 -7.30 19.09 12.09
CA ILE A 81 -6.04 18.36 12.15
C ILE A 81 -5.20 18.88 13.30
N ILE A 82 -4.75 18.00 14.18
CA ILE A 82 -3.77 18.33 15.21
C ILE A 82 -2.41 17.82 14.76
N PHE A 83 -1.46 18.74 14.63
CA PHE A 83 -0.07 18.44 14.28
C PHE A 83 0.81 18.64 15.50
N SER A 84 1.43 17.57 16.03
CA SER A 84 2.17 17.66 17.28
C SER A 84 3.36 16.69 17.35
N ASN A 85 4.37 17.04 18.15
CA ASN A 85 5.43 16.13 18.54
C ASN A 85 5.07 15.26 19.77
N CYS A 86 3.84 15.34 20.27
CA CYS A 86 3.39 14.52 21.39
C CYS A 86 3.06 13.08 20.97
N SER A 87 3.04 12.15 21.92
CA SER A 87 2.69 10.75 21.69
C SER A 87 1.20 10.48 21.51
N GLY A 88 0.32 11.43 21.86
CA GLY A 88 -1.13 11.25 21.70
C GLY A 88 -1.97 12.42 22.19
N ILE A 89 -3.30 12.21 22.16
CA ILE A 89 -4.32 13.16 22.62
C ILE A 89 -5.15 12.56 23.74
N GLY A 90 -5.63 13.41 24.65
CA GLY A 90 -6.47 13.00 25.78
C GLY A 90 -7.79 12.38 25.33
N LYS A 91 -8.32 11.44 26.13
CA LYS A 91 -9.56 10.66 25.81
C LYS A 91 -10.77 11.55 25.47
N TYR A 92 -10.92 12.70 26.11
CA TYR A 92 -12.04 13.63 25.90
C TYR A 92 -11.99 14.33 24.53
N VAL A 93 -10.81 14.48 23.91
CA VAL A 93 -10.64 15.10 22.60
C VAL A 93 -11.32 14.26 21.51
N LYS A 94 -11.21 12.94 21.60
CA LYS A 94 -11.81 11.99 20.63
C LYS A 94 -13.34 11.95 20.67
N LYS A 95 -13.96 12.40 21.78
CA LYS A 95 -15.43 12.33 22.00
C LYS A 95 -16.20 13.55 21.46
N GLN A 96 -15.53 14.53 20.83
CA GLN A 96 -16.16 15.81 20.47
C GLN A 96 -17.03 15.78 19.20
N GLY A 97 -17.17 14.63 18.52
CA GLY A 97 -17.97 14.53 17.29
C GLY A 97 -17.47 15.39 16.13
N VAL A 98 -16.19 15.75 16.12
CA VAL A 98 -15.50 16.51 15.07
C VAL A 98 -14.78 15.51 14.18
N ASN A 99 -14.79 15.75 12.87
CA ASN A 99 -13.92 15.01 11.94
C ASN A 99 -12.46 15.40 12.22
N LEU A 100 -11.80 14.65 13.11
CA LEU A 100 -10.50 14.95 13.67
C LEU A 100 -9.44 13.96 13.16
N GLU A 101 -8.39 14.52 12.58
CA GLU A 101 -7.15 13.80 12.26
C GLU A 101 -6.02 14.23 13.20
N THR A 102 -5.12 13.32 13.52
CA THR A 102 -3.96 13.62 14.36
C THR A 102 -2.67 13.17 13.66
N ILE A 103 -1.71 14.09 13.58
CA ILE A 103 -0.36 13.83 13.08
C ILE A 103 0.58 14.03 14.26
N MET A 104 1.01 12.91 14.85
CA MET A 104 1.81 12.87 16.06
C MET A 104 3.28 12.56 15.77
N VAL A 105 4.09 12.54 16.80
CA VAL A 105 5.55 12.29 16.70
C VAL A 105 5.87 11.03 15.88
N ASP A 106 5.15 9.95 16.10
CA ASP A 106 5.39 8.68 15.39
C ASP A 106 5.20 8.82 13.88
N THR A 107 4.15 9.56 13.46
CA THR A 107 3.93 9.87 12.04
C THR A 107 5.08 10.70 11.44
N ILE A 108 5.64 11.62 12.23
CA ILE A 108 6.74 12.50 11.79
C ILE A 108 8.05 11.70 11.69
N LEU A 109 8.31 10.82 12.66
CA LEU A 109 9.53 9.99 12.69
C LEU A 109 9.55 8.92 11.58
N GLN A 110 8.39 8.57 11.04
CA GLN A 110 8.26 7.59 9.95
C GLN A 110 8.42 8.20 8.55
N LEU A 111 8.69 9.50 8.45
CA LEU A 111 8.93 10.14 7.15
C LEU A 111 10.17 9.55 6.48
N SER A 112 10.03 9.22 5.22
CA SER A 112 11.17 8.78 4.41
C SER A 112 12.17 9.92 4.18
N ASN A 113 13.42 9.55 3.90
CA ASN A 113 14.45 10.54 3.57
C ASN A 113 14.05 11.47 2.41
N ASP A 114 13.30 10.98 1.43
CA ASP A 114 12.85 11.78 0.30
C ASP A 114 11.72 12.75 0.69
N GLU A 115 10.81 12.34 1.58
CA GLU A 115 9.81 13.24 2.14
C GLU A 115 10.47 14.36 2.94
N ILE A 116 11.45 14.03 3.79
CA ILE A 116 12.23 15.02 4.55
C ILE A 116 12.97 15.97 3.61
N LYS A 117 13.64 15.46 2.56
CA LYS A 117 14.31 16.30 1.55
C LYS A 117 13.32 17.25 0.85
N ASN A 118 12.11 16.78 0.53
CA ASN A 118 11.09 17.60 -0.09
C ASN A 118 10.57 18.69 0.87
N MET A 119 10.39 18.38 2.14
CA MET A 119 10.06 19.38 3.16
C MET A 119 11.16 20.43 3.32
N VAL A 120 12.43 20.03 3.31
CA VAL A 120 13.56 20.96 3.36
C VAL A 120 13.60 21.86 2.11
N LYS A 121 13.29 21.33 0.92
CA LYS A 121 13.15 22.14 -0.30
C LYS A 121 12.01 23.14 -0.18
N SER A 122 10.86 22.75 0.33
CA SER A 122 9.72 23.64 0.58
C SER A 122 10.10 24.77 1.56
N LEU A 123 10.79 24.44 2.66
CA LEU A 123 11.29 25.44 3.62
C LEU A 123 12.26 26.46 2.99
N LYS A 124 13.00 26.07 1.95
CA LYS A 124 13.91 26.93 1.19
C LYS A 124 13.22 27.70 0.06
N GLY A 125 11.89 27.64 -0.02
CA GLY A 125 11.12 28.28 -1.11
C GLY A 125 11.30 27.62 -2.48
N ILE A 126 11.93 26.44 -2.52
CA ILE A 126 12.09 25.67 -3.76
C ILE A 126 10.77 24.94 -4.02
N SER A 127 10.09 25.29 -5.12
CA SER A 127 8.83 24.65 -5.49
C SER A 127 8.98 23.11 -5.54
N THR A 128 8.26 22.44 -4.68
CA THR A 128 8.12 20.95 -4.69
C THR A 128 6.96 20.55 -5.58
N LYS A 129 6.89 21.10 -6.81
CA LYS A 129 5.89 20.65 -7.77
C LYS A 129 5.98 19.12 -7.87
N ARG A 130 4.87 18.46 -7.64
CA ARG A 130 4.71 17.03 -7.78
C ARG A 130 5.21 16.60 -9.16
N VAL A 131 6.25 15.79 -9.19
CA VAL A 131 6.75 15.23 -10.43
C VAL A 131 5.79 14.12 -10.83
N ILE A 132 4.91 14.43 -11.79
CA ILE A 132 4.05 13.40 -12.40
C ILE A 132 4.96 12.39 -13.07
N ALA A 133 4.96 11.17 -12.57
CA ALA A 133 5.78 10.11 -13.13
C ALA A 133 5.33 9.79 -14.55
N LYS A 134 6.25 9.87 -15.49
CA LYS A 134 6.08 9.38 -16.85
C LYS A 134 6.54 7.92 -16.92
N PRO A 135 5.92 7.08 -17.77
CA PRO A 135 6.39 5.72 -17.94
C PRO A 135 7.83 5.72 -18.47
N LEU A 136 8.68 4.91 -17.89
CA LEU A 136 10.00 4.63 -18.42
C LEU A 136 9.85 3.85 -19.75
N ALA A 137 10.87 3.88 -20.61
CA ALA A 137 10.80 3.27 -21.93
C ALA A 137 10.30 1.80 -21.90
N HIS A 138 10.82 1.00 -20.98
CA HIS A 138 10.43 -0.41 -20.81
C HIS A 138 9.03 -0.61 -20.20
N GLN A 139 8.39 0.43 -19.65
CA GLN A 139 7.04 0.37 -19.09
C GLN A 139 5.94 0.73 -20.09
N VAL A 140 6.30 1.37 -21.22
CA VAL A 140 5.33 1.80 -22.23
C VAL A 140 4.61 0.61 -22.87
N GLU A 141 5.36 -0.42 -23.26
CA GLU A 141 4.83 -1.62 -23.90
C GLU A 141 3.91 -2.42 -22.97
N PRO A 142 4.30 -2.80 -21.73
CA PRO A 142 3.41 -3.52 -20.81
C PRO A 142 2.13 -2.75 -20.51
N ILE A 143 2.18 -1.43 -20.32
CA ILE A 143 0.98 -0.62 -20.12
C ILE A 143 0.05 -0.74 -21.33
N LYS A 144 0.58 -0.59 -22.55
CA LYS A 144 -0.20 -0.69 -23.79
C LYS A 144 -0.82 -2.07 -23.96
N LYS A 145 -0.05 -3.14 -23.77
CA LYS A 145 -0.49 -4.52 -23.93
C LYS A 145 -1.58 -4.89 -22.92
N VAL A 146 -1.40 -4.54 -21.63
CA VAL A 146 -2.39 -4.83 -20.59
C VAL A 146 -3.70 -4.08 -20.84
N VAL A 147 -3.63 -2.77 -21.12
CA VAL A 147 -4.84 -1.97 -21.41
C VAL A 147 -5.58 -2.47 -22.63
N ASN A 148 -4.86 -2.87 -23.70
CA ASN A 148 -5.47 -3.43 -24.90
C ASN A 148 -6.05 -4.83 -24.64
N GLY A 149 -5.33 -5.70 -23.92
CA GLY A 149 -5.82 -7.03 -23.56
C GLY A 149 -7.14 -6.97 -22.78
N PHE A 150 -7.29 -6.03 -21.87
CA PHE A 150 -8.51 -5.84 -21.11
C PHE A 150 -9.72 -5.33 -21.92
N LYS A 151 -9.55 -5.01 -23.20
CA LYS A 151 -10.72 -4.77 -24.08
C LYS A 151 -11.47 -6.05 -24.40
N SER A 152 -10.78 -7.19 -24.47
CA SER A 152 -11.33 -8.49 -24.86
C SER A 152 -11.41 -9.51 -23.71
N THR A 153 -10.71 -9.28 -22.59
CA THR A 153 -10.67 -10.21 -21.43
C THR A 153 -11.02 -9.50 -20.14
N ASP A 154 -11.50 -10.24 -19.16
CA ASP A 154 -11.76 -9.75 -17.79
C ASP A 154 -10.61 -10.04 -16.82
N ARG A 155 -9.65 -10.87 -17.25
CA ARG A 155 -8.49 -11.31 -16.45
C ARG A 155 -7.22 -11.31 -17.28
N GLY A 156 -6.10 -11.08 -16.63
CA GLY A 156 -4.81 -11.20 -17.31
C GLY A 156 -3.64 -11.08 -16.38
N GLN A 157 -2.49 -11.54 -16.87
CA GLN A 157 -1.26 -11.60 -16.11
C GLN A 157 -0.25 -10.58 -16.64
N LEU A 158 0.44 -9.93 -15.72
CA LEU A 158 1.59 -9.05 -15.98
C LEU A 158 2.82 -9.66 -15.29
N ILE A 159 3.71 -10.25 -16.07
CA ILE A 159 4.91 -10.91 -15.57
C ILE A 159 6.10 -9.99 -15.83
N MET A 160 6.72 -9.49 -14.78
CA MET A 160 7.89 -8.62 -14.85
C MET A 160 8.83 -8.91 -13.66
N PRO A 161 10.15 -8.96 -13.86
CA PRO A 161 11.12 -9.17 -12.80
C PRO A 161 11.00 -8.14 -11.66
N CYS A 162 11.53 -8.46 -10.49
CA CYS A 162 11.64 -7.52 -9.39
C CYS A 162 12.44 -6.29 -9.84
N ARG A 163 12.16 -5.11 -9.25
CA ARG A 163 12.81 -3.82 -9.56
C ARG A 163 12.57 -3.25 -10.97
N THR A 164 11.81 -3.90 -11.83
CA THR A 164 11.43 -3.33 -13.14
C THR A 164 10.27 -2.34 -13.08
N GLY A 165 9.79 -2.01 -11.87
CA GLY A 165 8.75 -1.00 -11.65
C GLY A 165 7.32 -1.50 -11.86
N LYS A 166 7.00 -2.76 -11.50
CA LYS A 166 5.62 -3.31 -11.54
C LYS A 166 4.60 -2.40 -10.88
N THR A 167 4.91 -1.88 -9.70
CA THR A 167 4.02 -0.98 -8.93
C THR A 167 3.69 0.28 -9.71
N ALA A 168 4.69 0.96 -10.28
CA ALA A 168 4.49 2.15 -11.11
C ALA A 168 3.70 1.81 -12.39
N THR A 169 4.04 0.70 -13.04
CA THR A 169 3.34 0.21 -14.24
C THR A 169 1.84 -0.03 -13.95
N SER A 170 1.52 -0.64 -12.81
CA SER A 170 0.13 -0.90 -12.41
C SER A 170 -0.67 0.39 -12.13
N LEU A 171 -0.05 1.41 -11.54
CA LEU A 171 -0.66 2.73 -11.39
C LEU A 171 -1.00 3.34 -12.75
N MET A 172 -0.05 3.31 -13.69
CA MET A 172 -0.23 3.89 -15.02
C MET A 172 -1.29 3.14 -15.83
N ILE A 173 -1.38 1.81 -15.68
CA ILE A 173 -2.48 0.99 -16.22
C ILE A 173 -3.81 1.47 -15.64
N ASN A 174 -3.91 1.56 -14.31
CA ASN A 174 -5.11 2.00 -13.61
C ASN A 174 -5.59 3.38 -14.09
N GLN A 175 -4.67 4.34 -14.20
CA GLN A 175 -4.98 5.69 -14.68
C GLN A 175 -5.40 5.70 -16.15
N LYS A 176 -4.73 4.91 -17.02
CA LYS A 176 -5.05 4.83 -18.44
C LYS A 176 -6.41 4.18 -18.70
N MET A 177 -6.81 3.24 -17.86
CA MET A 177 -8.14 2.62 -17.89
C MET A 177 -9.23 3.54 -17.31
N LYS A 178 -8.87 4.64 -16.63
CA LYS A 178 -9.78 5.60 -16.00
C LYS A 178 -10.72 4.95 -14.96
N ASN A 179 -10.23 3.98 -14.21
CA ASN A 179 -11.01 3.29 -13.20
C ASN A 179 -11.46 4.23 -12.08
N ASN A 180 -12.68 4.07 -11.60
CA ASN A 180 -13.25 4.85 -10.50
C ASN A 180 -13.07 4.16 -9.14
N LEU A 181 -13.15 2.82 -9.11
CA LEU A 181 -12.98 2.04 -7.89
C LEU A 181 -11.99 0.90 -8.14
N THR A 182 -10.84 0.96 -7.48
CA THR A 182 -9.77 -0.03 -7.64
C THR A 182 -9.46 -0.70 -6.30
N LEU A 183 -9.26 -2.01 -6.31
CA LEU A 183 -8.74 -2.77 -5.18
C LEU A 183 -7.31 -3.23 -5.49
N VAL A 184 -6.38 -2.88 -4.63
CA VAL A 184 -4.98 -3.34 -4.69
C VAL A 184 -4.74 -4.29 -3.53
N ILE A 185 -4.23 -5.49 -3.84
CA ILE A 185 -4.00 -6.55 -2.87
C ILE A 185 -2.53 -6.92 -2.87
N VAL A 186 -1.93 -6.94 -1.70
CA VAL A 186 -0.52 -7.26 -1.47
C VAL A 186 -0.35 -8.27 -0.36
N PRO A 187 0.77 -9.01 -0.29
CA PRO A 187 0.91 -10.10 0.68
C PRO A 187 1.23 -9.66 2.11
N THR A 188 1.85 -8.50 2.33
CA THR A 188 2.31 -8.06 3.66
C THR A 188 2.01 -6.59 3.92
N LEU A 189 2.01 -6.17 5.20
CA LEU A 189 1.82 -4.77 5.60
C LEU A 189 2.94 -3.87 5.08
N THR A 190 4.18 -4.33 5.13
CA THR A 190 5.34 -3.59 4.61
C THR A 190 5.18 -3.29 3.11
N LEU A 191 4.78 -4.30 2.32
CA LEU A 191 4.50 -4.12 0.90
C LEU A 191 3.28 -3.22 0.66
N LEU A 192 2.25 -3.28 1.52
CA LEU A 192 1.09 -2.40 1.43
C LEU A 192 1.50 -0.94 1.62
N LYS A 193 2.29 -0.65 2.65
CA LYS A 193 2.84 0.69 2.90
C LYS A 193 3.67 1.19 1.71
N GLN A 194 4.58 0.35 1.22
CA GLN A 194 5.44 0.68 0.08
C GLN A 194 4.60 0.95 -1.19
N PHE A 195 3.70 0.04 -1.55
CA PHE A 195 2.86 0.13 -2.73
C PHE A 195 1.98 1.37 -2.71
N LYS A 196 1.31 1.61 -1.59
CA LYS A 196 0.49 2.81 -1.36
C LYS A 196 1.31 4.09 -1.53
N ASN A 197 2.45 4.18 -0.86
CA ASN A 197 3.29 5.39 -0.89
C ASN A 197 3.82 5.67 -2.31
N GLU A 198 4.22 4.63 -3.04
CA GLU A 198 4.68 4.75 -4.43
C GLU A 198 3.53 5.26 -5.32
N TRP A 199 2.33 4.70 -5.21
CA TRP A 199 1.17 5.18 -5.96
C TRP A 199 0.82 6.64 -5.62
N LEU A 200 0.84 7.01 -4.34
CA LEU A 200 0.55 8.37 -3.91
C LEU A 200 1.58 9.38 -4.40
N SER A 201 2.85 9.00 -4.47
CA SER A 201 3.92 9.88 -4.94
C SER A 201 3.90 10.10 -6.46
N MET A 202 3.51 9.07 -7.22
CA MET A 202 3.61 9.04 -8.68
C MET A 202 2.29 9.37 -9.40
N ARG A 203 1.14 9.40 -8.69
CA ARG A 203 -0.17 9.58 -9.31
C ARG A 203 -0.28 10.88 -10.10
N LYS A 204 -0.84 10.81 -11.30
CA LYS A 204 -1.17 11.98 -12.12
C LYS A 204 -2.44 12.67 -11.62
N GLU A 205 -3.45 11.89 -11.27
CA GLU A 205 -4.75 12.33 -10.78
C GLU A 205 -4.92 11.90 -9.33
N ASP A 206 -5.55 12.73 -8.53
CA ASP A 206 -5.83 12.39 -7.15
C ASP A 206 -6.97 11.39 -7.05
N PHE A 207 -6.90 10.56 -6.03
CA PHE A 207 -7.91 9.61 -5.64
C PHE A 207 -8.02 9.54 -4.12
N GLU A 208 -9.22 9.27 -3.65
CA GLU A 208 -9.47 8.91 -2.26
C GLU A 208 -8.93 7.51 -2.00
N TYR A 209 -8.47 7.21 -0.79
CA TYR A 209 -8.00 5.88 -0.47
C TYR A 209 -8.17 5.55 1.00
N PHE A 210 -8.24 4.26 1.29
CA PHE A 210 -8.10 3.71 2.64
C PHE A 210 -7.45 2.32 2.57
N CYS A 211 -7.03 1.83 3.74
CA CYS A 211 -6.38 0.54 3.85
C CYS A 211 -7.22 -0.43 4.67
N VAL A 212 -7.29 -1.68 4.20
CA VAL A 212 -7.93 -2.79 4.91
C VAL A 212 -6.86 -3.77 5.33
N CYS A 213 -6.41 -3.66 6.59
CA CYS A 213 -5.37 -4.51 7.16
C CYS A 213 -5.47 -4.50 8.69
N SER A 214 -4.88 -5.49 9.36
CA SER A 214 -4.81 -5.60 10.81
C SER A 214 -3.40 -5.97 11.28
N SER A 215 -3.04 -5.58 12.50
CA SER A 215 -1.78 -5.97 13.14
C SER A 215 -1.65 -7.50 13.35
N LYS A 216 -2.77 -8.23 13.33
CA LYS A 216 -2.79 -9.69 13.41
C LYS A 216 -2.35 -10.40 12.11
N ASP A 217 -2.29 -9.65 11.01
CA ASP A 217 -1.89 -10.18 9.69
C ASP A 217 -0.38 -10.46 9.59
N VAL A 218 0.37 -10.21 10.67
CA VAL A 218 1.83 -10.39 10.78
C VAL A 218 2.18 -11.63 11.63
N ASN A 219 1.48 -12.74 11.47
CA ASN A 219 1.86 -13.96 12.17
C ASN A 219 2.93 -14.74 11.39
N GLY A 220 4.17 -14.59 11.81
CA GLY A 220 5.32 -15.38 11.34
C GLY A 220 6.69 -14.86 11.75
N GLY A 221 6.78 -13.70 12.35
CA GLY A 221 8.06 -13.12 12.80
C GLY A 221 7.89 -12.13 13.94
N SER A 222 8.87 -12.05 14.79
CA SER A 222 8.94 -11.33 16.07
C SER A 222 8.82 -9.80 16.03
N ASN A 223 8.33 -9.19 14.96
CA ASN A 223 8.09 -7.75 14.85
C ASN A 223 6.59 -7.49 14.73
N LYS A 224 5.98 -7.07 15.82
CA LYS A 224 4.62 -6.51 15.86
C LYS A 224 4.63 -5.13 15.22
N GLU A 225 4.50 -5.04 13.91
CA GLU A 225 4.11 -3.77 13.26
C GLU A 225 2.64 -3.51 13.60
N SER A 226 2.37 -2.47 14.41
CA SER A 226 0.99 -2.06 14.70
C SER A 226 0.39 -1.36 13.46
N THR A 227 -0.93 -1.46 13.28
CA THR A 227 -1.64 -0.73 12.22
C THR A 227 -1.51 0.79 12.35
N GLU A 228 -1.19 1.28 13.54
CA GLU A 228 -0.90 2.68 13.83
C GLU A 228 0.41 3.14 13.19
N GLU A 229 1.38 2.24 12.97
CA GLU A 229 2.67 2.53 12.33
C GLU A 229 2.58 2.70 10.80
N ILE A 230 1.46 2.34 10.18
CA ILE A 230 1.31 2.43 8.70
C ILE A 230 1.14 3.88 8.23
N GLY A 231 1.14 4.86 9.11
CA GLY A 231 1.19 6.30 8.83
C GLY A 231 0.24 6.72 7.71
N LEU A 232 -1.08 6.86 8.01
CA LEU A 232 -2.11 6.99 7.01
C LEU A 232 -2.73 8.39 7.03
N SER A 233 -2.29 9.22 6.10
CA SER A 233 -3.07 10.38 5.68
C SER A 233 -4.05 9.95 4.58
N GLY A 234 -5.27 9.64 4.94
CA GLY A 234 -6.34 9.19 4.07
C GLY A 234 -7.60 8.95 4.90
N LEU A 235 -8.59 8.24 4.37
CA LEU A 235 -9.79 7.86 5.13
C LEU A 235 -9.52 6.88 6.29
N GLY A 236 -8.28 6.43 6.46
CA GLY A 236 -7.83 5.65 7.60
C GLY A 236 -7.51 4.18 7.29
N VAL A 237 -7.25 3.42 8.36
CA VAL A 237 -7.12 1.96 8.35
C VAL A 237 -8.33 1.37 9.04
N THR A 238 -8.93 0.36 8.46
CA THR A 238 -10.04 -0.34 9.10
C THR A 238 -10.04 -1.82 8.77
N THR A 239 -10.55 -2.61 9.70
CA THR A 239 -10.93 -4.01 9.49
C THR A 239 -12.44 -4.21 9.66
N GLU A 240 -13.18 -3.14 9.94
CA GLU A 240 -14.62 -3.19 10.16
C GLU A 240 -15.36 -3.12 8.82
N SER A 241 -16.13 -4.17 8.52
CA SER A 241 -16.81 -4.31 7.22
C SER A 241 -17.82 -3.19 6.95
N ASN A 242 -18.46 -2.67 8.00
CA ASN A 242 -19.42 -1.56 7.85
C ASN A 242 -18.72 -0.26 7.46
N LEU A 243 -17.56 0.05 8.07
CA LEU A 243 -16.76 1.22 7.70
C LEU A 243 -16.18 1.10 6.29
N ILE A 244 -15.74 -0.10 5.88
CA ILE A 244 -15.30 -0.35 4.50
C ILE A 244 -16.43 -0.03 3.52
N GLN A 245 -17.64 -0.49 3.82
CA GLN A 245 -18.82 -0.25 3.00
C GLN A 245 -19.16 1.24 2.94
N GLU A 246 -19.19 1.92 4.09
CA GLU A 246 -19.46 3.35 4.21
C GLU A 246 -18.46 4.18 3.40
N TYR A 247 -17.15 3.91 3.53
CA TYR A 247 -16.12 4.61 2.77
C TYR A 247 -16.27 4.45 1.27
N ILE A 248 -16.63 3.25 0.80
CA ILE A 248 -16.86 3.01 -0.63
C ILE A 248 -18.12 3.75 -1.13
N PHE A 249 -19.20 3.80 -0.35
CA PHE A 249 -20.42 4.51 -0.74
C PHE A 249 -20.29 6.03 -0.67
N SER A 250 -19.57 6.55 0.33
CA SER A 250 -19.38 7.99 0.51
C SER A 250 -18.40 8.63 -0.46
N ARG A 251 -17.73 7.82 -1.31
CA ARG A 251 -16.76 8.36 -2.27
C ARG A 251 -17.40 9.37 -3.21
N THR A 252 -16.71 10.46 -3.46
CA THR A 252 -17.16 11.52 -4.39
C THR A 252 -16.37 11.51 -5.70
N GLY A 253 -15.34 10.66 -5.80
CA GLY A 253 -14.47 10.57 -6.96
C GLY A 253 -13.85 9.19 -7.12
N LYS A 254 -12.65 9.19 -7.71
CA LYS A 254 -11.86 7.96 -7.83
C LYS A 254 -11.39 7.50 -6.46
N MET A 255 -11.49 6.20 -6.21
CA MET A 255 -11.06 5.61 -4.94
C MET A 255 -10.21 4.36 -5.16
N VAL A 256 -9.20 4.22 -4.30
CA VAL A 256 -8.34 3.03 -4.24
C VAL A 256 -8.42 2.42 -2.84
N VAL A 257 -8.79 1.16 -2.78
CA VAL A 257 -8.76 0.35 -1.56
C VAL A 257 -7.47 -0.47 -1.58
N PHE A 258 -6.60 -0.27 -0.61
CA PHE A 258 -5.41 -1.10 -0.43
C PHE A 258 -5.69 -2.16 0.63
N SER A 259 -5.41 -3.43 0.33
CA SER A 259 -5.68 -4.54 1.26
C SER A 259 -4.54 -5.54 1.27
N THR A 260 -4.39 -6.25 2.39
CA THR A 260 -3.61 -7.48 2.39
C THR A 260 -4.50 -8.65 1.96
N TYR A 261 -3.88 -9.75 1.46
CA TYR A 261 -4.65 -10.97 1.16
C TYR A 261 -5.38 -11.51 2.40
N GLN A 262 -4.77 -11.41 3.57
CA GLN A 262 -5.34 -11.87 4.84
C GLN A 262 -6.61 -11.09 5.21
N SER A 263 -6.71 -9.84 4.79
CA SER A 263 -7.86 -8.98 5.10
C SER A 263 -8.98 -9.04 4.06
N LEU A 264 -8.82 -9.78 2.97
CA LEU A 264 -9.85 -9.95 1.94
C LEU A 264 -11.23 -10.42 2.47
N PRO A 265 -11.34 -11.33 3.47
CA PRO A 265 -12.63 -11.67 4.05
C PRO A 265 -13.42 -10.48 4.60
N LYS A 266 -12.72 -9.42 5.06
CA LYS A 266 -13.36 -8.19 5.53
C LYS A 266 -13.92 -7.37 4.37
N VAL A 267 -13.16 -7.28 3.27
CA VAL A 267 -13.63 -6.66 2.01
C VAL A 267 -14.82 -7.44 1.46
N GLN A 268 -14.72 -8.78 1.38
CA GLN A 268 -15.81 -9.65 0.94
C GLN A 268 -17.09 -9.41 1.76
N LYS A 269 -16.98 -9.41 3.09
CA LYS A 269 -18.12 -9.17 3.99
C LYS A 269 -18.74 -7.78 3.74
N ALA A 270 -17.92 -6.76 3.52
CA ALA A 270 -18.37 -5.40 3.28
C ALA A 270 -19.18 -5.26 1.98
N ILE A 271 -18.85 -6.02 0.93
CA ILE A 271 -19.51 -5.91 -0.38
C ILE A 271 -20.57 -6.98 -0.66
N LYS A 272 -20.73 -7.97 0.23
CA LYS A 272 -21.55 -9.19 -0.01
C LYS A 272 -22.98 -8.87 -0.44
N ASN A 273 -23.67 -8.00 0.27
CA ASN A 273 -25.09 -7.67 0.04
C ASN A 273 -25.24 -6.26 -0.56
N THR A 274 -24.33 -5.85 -1.43
CA THR A 274 -24.31 -4.52 -2.04
C THR A 274 -24.19 -4.63 -3.56
N THR A 275 -24.31 -3.51 -4.25
CA THR A 275 -24.04 -3.39 -5.71
C THR A 275 -22.59 -3.02 -6.00
N ILE A 276 -21.72 -2.94 -4.97
CA ILE A 276 -20.31 -2.57 -5.13
C ILE A 276 -19.61 -3.60 -6.02
N SER A 277 -18.94 -3.10 -7.06
CA SER A 277 -18.07 -3.86 -7.95
C SER A 277 -16.84 -3.01 -8.25
N PHE A 278 -15.65 -3.61 -8.11
CA PHE A 278 -14.41 -2.95 -8.48
C PHE A 278 -14.24 -2.88 -9.99
N ASP A 279 -13.81 -1.74 -10.53
CA ASP A 279 -13.48 -1.65 -11.95
C ASP A 279 -12.23 -2.47 -12.27
N LEU A 280 -11.24 -2.43 -11.34
CA LEU A 280 -10.01 -3.20 -11.45
C LEU A 280 -9.60 -3.75 -10.08
N VAL A 281 -9.25 -5.02 -10.03
CA VAL A 281 -8.55 -5.64 -8.91
C VAL A 281 -7.12 -5.94 -9.35
N ILE A 282 -6.14 -5.47 -8.60
CA ILE A 282 -4.71 -5.70 -8.83
C ILE A 282 -4.20 -6.64 -7.73
N CYS A 283 -3.67 -7.78 -8.13
CA CYS A 283 -3.09 -8.79 -7.26
C CYS A 283 -1.58 -8.76 -7.40
N ASP A 284 -0.89 -8.14 -6.45
CA ASP A 284 0.57 -8.18 -6.43
C ASP A 284 1.09 -9.47 -5.80
N GLU A 285 2.26 -9.93 -6.25
CA GLU A 285 2.83 -11.24 -5.93
C GLU A 285 1.82 -12.39 -6.10
N ALA A 286 1.13 -12.37 -7.25
CA ALA A 286 0.01 -13.26 -7.56
C ALA A 286 0.35 -14.75 -7.50
N HIS A 287 1.64 -15.12 -7.59
CA HIS A 287 2.09 -16.51 -7.39
C HIS A 287 1.69 -17.06 -6.01
N LYS A 288 1.46 -16.21 -5.00
CA LYS A 288 0.97 -16.62 -3.69
C LYS A 288 -0.49 -17.05 -3.69
N THR A 289 -1.25 -16.68 -4.72
CA THR A 289 -2.63 -17.15 -4.88
C THR A 289 -2.73 -18.50 -5.58
N ALA A 290 -1.62 -19.00 -6.12
CA ALA A 290 -1.50 -20.34 -6.66
C ALA A 290 -1.42 -21.37 -5.51
N GLY A 291 -2.20 -22.44 -5.62
CA GLY A 291 -2.31 -23.47 -4.57
C GLY A 291 -3.75 -23.94 -4.40
N GLN A 292 -4.20 -24.18 -3.17
CA GLN A 292 -5.56 -24.68 -2.91
C GLN A 292 -6.61 -23.65 -3.36
N LYS A 293 -7.56 -24.07 -4.22
CA LYS A 293 -8.66 -23.25 -4.74
C LYS A 293 -9.64 -22.76 -3.67
N SER A 294 -9.62 -23.34 -2.50
CA SER A 294 -10.48 -23.00 -1.34
C SER A 294 -9.78 -22.15 -0.28
N GLY A 295 -8.52 -21.82 -0.47
CA GLY A 295 -7.75 -21.02 0.49
C GLY A 295 -8.16 -19.54 0.53
N LEU A 296 -7.77 -18.86 1.60
CA LEU A 296 -8.03 -17.44 1.83
C LEU A 296 -7.52 -16.56 0.67
N PHE A 297 -6.38 -16.91 0.09
CA PHE A 297 -5.81 -16.22 -1.07
C PHE A 297 -6.60 -16.46 -2.35
N ALA A 298 -7.42 -17.51 -2.43
CA ALA A 298 -8.23 -17.83 -3.60
C ALA A 298 -9.52 -16.99 -3.69
N LEU A 299 -9.90 -16.26 -2.64
CA LEU A 299 -11.10 -15.41 -2.64
C LEU A 299 -11.11 -14.41 -3.79
N VAL A 300 -9.94 -13.92 -4.17
CA VAL A 300 -9.82 -12.92 -5.24
C VAL A 300 -10.20 -13.45 -6.63
N HIS A 301 -10.18 -14.76 -6.83
CA HIS A 301 -10.47 -15.35 -8.15
C HIS A 301 -11.96 -15.37 -8.49
N LYS A 302 -12.83 -15.33 -7.47
CA LYS A 302 -14.28 -15.55 -7.61
C LYS A 302 -15.07 -14.23 -7.53
N ASN A 303 -15.97 -14.02 -8.49
CA ASN A 303 -16.86 -12.85 -8.47
C ASN A 303 -17.87 -12.90 -7.31
N GLU A 304 -18.25 -14.09 -6.83
CA GLU A 304 -19.11 -14.26 -5.66
C GLU A 304 -18.44 -13.75 -4.39
N SER A 305 -17.11 -13.78 -4.34
CA SER A 305 -16.32 -13.29 -3.20
C SER A 305 -15.92 -11.82 -3.35
N ILE A 306 -15.28 -11.48 -4.45
CA ILE A 306 -14.82 -10.11 -4.76
C ILE A 306 -15.30 -9.76 -6.16
N ARG A 307 -16.38 -8.99 -6.27
CA ARG A 307 -16.89 -8.55 -7.57
C ARG A 307 -15.95 -7.57 -8.24
N ALA A 308 -15.55 -7.88 -9.47
CA ALA A 308 -14.68 -7.03 -10.27
C ALA A 308 -14.96 -7.17 -11.76
N LYS A 309 -14.86 -6.05 -12.50
CA LYS A 309 -14.94 -6.04 -13.96
C LYS A 309 -13.67 -6.60 -14.59
N LYS A 310 -12.50 -6.27 -13.99
CA LYS A 310 -11.19 -6.69 -14.48
C LYS A 310 -10.29 -7.13 -13.33
N ARG A 311 -9.40 -8.11 -13.58
CA ARG A 311 -8.38 -8.58 -12.63
C ARG A 311 -7.01 -8.63 -13.28
N LEU A 312 -6.05 -7.94 -12.68
CA LEU A 312 -4.64 -7.95 -13.07
C LEU A 312 -3.82 -8.73 -12.05
N TYR A 313 -3.25 -9.84 -12.48
CA TYR A 313 -2.36 -10.66 -11.68
C TYR A 313 -0.91 -10.32 -12.00
N MET A 314 -0.18 -9.77 -11.03
CA MET A 314 1.21 -9.34 -11.20
C MET A 314 2.16 -10.23 -10.42
N THR A 315 3.23 -10.65 -11.06
CA THR A 315 4.31 -11.39 -10.39
C THR A 315 5.62 -11.27 -11.16
N ALA A 316 6.73 -11.54 -10.48
CA ALA A 316 8.03 -11.75 -11.14
C ALA A 316 8.23 -13.22 -11.52
N THR A 317 7.62 -14.15 -10.78
CA THR A 317 7.84 -15.58 -10.86
C THR A 317 6.50 -16.31 -10.89
N PRO A 318 5.92 -16.54 -12.08
CA PRO A 318 4.67 -17.26 -12.18
C PRO A 318 4.83 -18.69 -11.65
N ARG A 319 3.87 -19.16 -10.86
CA ARG A 319 3.87 -20.53 -10.34
C ARG A 319 3.13 -21.43 -11.31
N ILE A 320 3.88 -22.07 -12.19
CA ILE A 320 3.39 -23.00 -13.20
C ILE A 320 3.86 -24.40 -12.82
N ARG A 321 2.93 -25.35 -12.73
CA ARG A 321 3.23 -26.76 -12.50
C ARG A 321 3.25 -27.48 -13.84
N GLY A 322 4.37 -28.10 -14.20
CA GLY A 322 4.48 -28.86 -15.43
C GLY A 322 3.54 -30.07 -15.47
N ASN A 323 3.14 -30.49 -16.66
CA ASN A 323 2.19 -31.58 -16.93
C ASN A 323 2.53 -32.93 -16.28
N ALA A 324 3.76 -33.14 -15.82
CA ALA A 324 4.21 -34.37 -15.19
C ALA A 324 3.48 -34.71 -13.84
N PHE A 325 2.87 -33.71 -13.20
CA PHE A 325 2.19 -33.87 -11.91
C PHE A 325 0.67 -33.96 -11.99
N ILE A 326 0.07 -34.03 -13.18
CA ILE A 326 -1.40 -33.91 -13.40
C ILE A 326 -2.18 -35.22 -13.15
N LYS A 327 -1.57 -36.28 -12.66
CA LYS A 327 -2.21 -37.63 -12.63
C LYS A 327 -3.02 -38.02 -11.36
N THR A 328 -3.18 -37.15 -10.38
CA THR A 328 -3.95 -37.48 -9.17
C THR A 328 -5.13 -36.54 -8.95
N GLU A 329 -6.27 -37.06 -8.48
CA GLU A 329 -7.51 -36.28 -8.20
C GLU A 329 -7.32 -35.13 -7.22
N LEU A 330 -6.31 -35.21 -6.35
CA LEU A 330 -5.90 -34.10 -5.44
C LEU A 330 -5.51 -32.84 -6.18
N ILE A 331 -5.15 -32.90 -7.46
CA ILE A 331 -4.65 -31.77 -8.27
C ILE A 331 -5.80 -30.93 -8.86
N LYS A 332 -7.00 -31.47 -9.01
CA LYS A 332 -8.18 -30.72 -9.49
C LYS A 332 -8.52 -29.50 -8.62
N ASN A 333 -8.09 -29.51 -7.36
CA ASN A 333 -8.34 -28.44 -6.39
C ASN A 333 -7.20 -27.42 -6.25
N ILE A 334 -6.20 -27.45 -7.14
CA ILE A 334 -5.05 -26.54 -7.07
C ILE A 334 -5.15 -25.51 -8.20
N ALA A 335 -5.09 -24.23 -7.85
CA ALA A 335 -4.95 -23.14 -8.79
C ALA A 335 -3.50 -23.07 -9.28
N ASP A 336 -3.29 -23.10 -10.58
CA ASP A 336 -2.01 -22.97 -11.26
C ASP A 336 -2.08 -21.72 -12.16
N MET A 337 -1.02 -20.95 -12.25
CA MET A 337 -1.02 -19.72 -13.03
C MET A 337 -1.07 -19.95 -14.55
N SER A 338 -0.91 -21.19 -15.03
CA SER A 338 -1.21 -21.57 -16.42
C SER A 338 -2.72 -21.69 -16.69
N ASN A 339 -3.56 -21.74 -15.65
CA ASN A 339 -5.01 -21.84 -15.82
C ASN A 339 -5.60 -20.49 -16.21
N GLU A 340 -5.91 -20.32 -17.50
CA GLU A 340 -6.47 -19.09 -18.06
C GLU A 340 -7.87 -18.76 -17.54
N GLU A 341 -8.67 -19.73 -17.08
CA GLU A 341 -9.99 -19.47 -16.49
C GLU A 341 -9.86 -18.71 -15.16
N ILE A 342 -8.78 -18.97 -14.41
CA ILE A 342 -8.52 -18.37 -13.10
C ILE A 342 -7.72 -17.07 -13.25
N TYR A 343 -6.61 -17.11 -14.00
CA TYR A 343 -5.64 -16.01 -14.05
C TYR A 343 -5.71 -15.19 -15.34
N GLY A 344 -6.45 -15.66 -16.35
CA GLY A 344 -6.44 -15.06 -17.68
C GLY A 344 -5.12 -15.31 -18.42
N LYS A 345 -5.06 -14.83 -19.67
CA LYS A 345 -3.86 -14.91 -20.51
C LYS A 345 -2.73 -14.05 -19.96
N VAL A 346 -1.49 -14.44 -20.29
CA VAL A 346 -0.33 -13.57 -20.11
C VAL A 346 -0.45 -12.41 -21.09
N LEU A 347 -0.79 -11.22 -20.58
CA LEU A 347 -0.94 -10.00 -21.41
C LEU A 347 0.42 -9.39 -21.74
N PHE A 348 1.37 -9.51 -20.81
CA PHE A 348 2.75 -9.12 -21.02
C PHE A 348 3.68 -9.92 -20.13
N GLU A 349 4.82 -10.31 -20.71
CA GLU A 349 5.92 -10.95 -20.01
C GLU A 349 7.24 -10.29 -20.38
N MET A 350 8.04 -9.96 -19.37
CA MET A 350 9.43 -9.59 -19.48
C MET A 350 10.26 -10.66 -18.80
N THR A 351 11.13 -11.34 -19.55
CA THR A 351 12.03 -12.34 -18.98
C THR A 351 13.15 -11.67 -18.18
N PHE A 352 13.77 -12.42 -17.26
CA PHE A 352 14.95 -11.95 -16.53
C PHE A 352 16.10 -11.58 -17.50
N GLY A 353 16.36 -12.40 -18.53
CA GLY A 353 17.37 -12.12 -19.56
C GLY A 353 17.11 -10.78 -20.24
N LYS A 354 15.85 -10.49 -20.62
CA LYS A 354 15.50 -9.21 -21.24
C LYS A 354 15.70 -8.03 -20.29
N ALA A 355 15.40 -8.21 -19.02
CA ALA A 355 15.61 -7.15 -18.02
C ALA A 355 17.11 -6.88 -17.78
N ILE A 356 17.97 -7.89 -17.85
CA ILE A 356 19.43 -7.77 -17.79
C ILE A 356 19.95 -7.03 -19.03
N GLU A 357 19.55 -7.44 -20.23
CA GLU A 357 19.91 -6.77 -21.49
C GLU A 357 19.57 -5.28 -21.48
N LEU A 358 18.45 -4.91 -20.88
CA LEU A 358 18.00 -3.53 -20.74
C LEU A 358 18.68 -2.79 -19.59
N GLY A 359 19.57 -3.42 -18.83
CA GLY A 359 20.26 -2.83 -17.68
C GLY A 359 19.33 -2.50 -16.49
N LEU A 360 18.15 -3.11 -16.43
CA LEU A 360 17.18 -2.87 -15.36
C LEU A 360 17.52 -3.61 -14.08
N ILE A 361 18.13 -4.77 -14.22
CA ILE A 361 18.63 -5.62 -13.11
C ILE A 361 20.05 -6.08 -13.44
N SER A 362 20.82 -6.35 -12.39
CA SER A 362 22.16 -6.91 -12.54
C SER A 362 22.08 -8.34 -13.05
N ASP A 363 23.10 -8.75 -13.77
CA ASP A 363 23.30 -10.16 -14.11
C ASP A 363 23.53 -10.99 -12.85
N TYR A 364 23.20 -12.27 -12.91
CA TYR A 364 23.31 -13.19 -11.78
C TYR A 364 23.78 -14.57 -12.24
N LYS A 365 24.42 -15.27 -11.32
CA LYS A 365 24.81 -16.67 -11.52
C LYS A 365 23.97 -17.55 -10.59
N ILE A 366 23.46 -18.65 -11.13
CA ILE A 366 22.78 -19.68 -10.33
C ILE A 366 23.83 -20.74 -10.01
N VAL A 367 24.09 -20.92 -8.72
CA VAL A 367 24.98 -21.97 -8.23
C VAL A 367 24.10 -23.09 -7.66
N CYS A 368 24.17 -24.27 -8.29
CA CYS A 368 23.48 -25.47 -7.80
C CYS A 368 24.42 -26.29 -6.93
N MET A 369 24.12 -26.37 -5.64
CA MET A 369 24.92 -27.15 -4.70
C MET A 369 24.20 -28.44 -4.35
N GLN A 370 24.85 -29.57 -4.60
CA GLN A 370 24.36 -30.87 -4.13
C GLN A 370 24.76 -31.08 -2.66
N VAL A 371 23.80 -31.42 -1.84
CA VAL A 371 24.00 -31.82 -0.44
C VAL A 371 23.56 -33.28 -0.27
N THR A 372 24.49 -34.10 0.12
CA THR A 372 24.23 -35.55 0.36
C THR A 372 23.70 -35.79 1.76
N ASP A 373 23.01 -36.92 1.97
CA ASP A 373 22.54 -37.32 3.30
C ASP A 373 23.71 -37.48 4.29
N LYS A 374 24.86 -37.95 3.83
CA LYS A 374 26.07 -38.07 4.64
C LYS A 374 26.52 -36.72 5.17
N GLU A 375 26.60 -35.71 4.33
CA GLU A 375 26.97 -34.32 4.74
C GLU A 375 25.96 -33.73 5.70
N ARG A 376 24.66 -34.04 5.51
CA ARG A 376 23.60 -33.63 6.41
C ARG A 376 23.77 -34.22 7.80
N LEU A 377 24.01 -35.54 7.89
CA LEU A 377 24.24 -36.24 9.15
C LEU A 377 25.49 -35.74 9.87
N GLU A 378 26.60 -35.53 9.17
CA GLU A 378 27.81 -34.96 9.73
C GLU A 378 27.61 -33.54 10.28
N PHE A 379 26.85 -32.70 9.57
CA PHE A 379 26.55 -31.33 10.01
C PHE A 379 25.73 -31.32 11.30
N ILE A 380 24.69 -32.18 11.39
CA ILE A 380 23.87 -32.32 12.58
C ILE A 380 24.73 -32.82 13.76
N LYS A 381 25.56 -33.85 13.55
CA LYS A 381 26.43 -34.41 14.55
C LYS A 381 27.44 -33.40 15.10
N ASN A 382 28.08 -32.65 14.21
CA ASN A 382 29.12 -31.67 14.58
C ASN A 382 28.55 -30.46 15.33
N ARG A 383 27.28 -30.10 15.16
CA ARG A 383 26.64 -28.97 15.82
C ARG A 383 25.73 -29.37 16.99
N LYS A 384 25.71 -30.63 17.37
CA LYS A 384 24.84 -31.17 18.47
C LYS A 384 23.35 -30.75 18.29
N LEU A 385 22.90 -30.67 17.04
CA LEU A 385 21.51 -30.37 16.74
C LEU A 385 20.67 -31.63 16.93
N THR A 386 19.45 -31.47 17.43
CA THR A 386 18.48 -32.56 17.50
C THR A 386 18.01 -32.96 16.09
N ILE A 387 17.70 -34.22 15.88
CA ILE A 387 17.32 -34.80 14.56
C ILE A 387 16.02 -34.22 14.01
N ASP A 388 15.22 -33.56 14.84
CA ASP A 388 13.93 -32.92 14.49
C ASP A 388 14.07 -31.55 13.78
N GLY A 389 15.30 -31.10 13.48
CA GLY A 389 15.49 -29.92 12.63
C GLY A 389 15.00 -30.19 11.20
N ASP A 390 14.24 -29.23 10.64
CA ASP A 390 13.76 -29.27 9.27
C ASP A 390 14.92 -29.63 8.31
N ALA A 391 14.83 -30.82 7.69
CA ALA A 391 15.86 -31.39 6.82
C ALA A 391 16.24 -30.45 5.68
N GLU A 392 15.28 -29.65 5.22
CA GLU A 392 15.44 -28.63 4.17
C GLU A 392 16.28 -27.43 4.66
N MET A 393 16.08 -27.01 5.91
CA MET A 393 16.84 -25.92 6.52
C MET A 393 18.31 -26.31 6.77
N VAL A 394 18.56 -27.56 7.18
CA VAL A 394 19.92 -28.08 7.36
C VAL A 394 20.64 -28.18 6.00
N ALA A 395 19.97 -28.73 4.98
CA ALA A 395 20.54 -28.82 3.63
C ALA A 395 20.84 -27.44 3.04
N SER A 396 19.95 -26.48 3.22
CA SER A 396 20.14 -25.08 2.79
C SER A 396 21.35 -24.44 3.48
N SER A 397 21.53 -24.66 4.78
CA SER A 397 22.68 -24.14 5.55
C SER A 397 24.01 -24.72 5.05
N ILE A 398 24.05 -26.01 4.72
CA ILE A 398 25.23 -26.66 4.16
C ILE A 398 25.54 -26.11 2.78
N ALA A 399 24.52 -25.99 1.90
CA ALA A 399 24.66 -25.47 0.55
C ALA A 399 25.21 -24.03 0.55
N VAL A 400 24.69 -23.15 1.42
CA VAL A 400 25.19 -21.77 1.57
C VAL A 400 26.65 -21.76 2.03
N ASN A 401 27.01 -22.60 3.03
CA ASN A 401 28.41 -22.67 3.50
C ASN A 401 29.38 -23.17 2.41
N LYS A 402 28.96 -24.15 1.58
CA LYS A 402 29.73 -24.61 0.42
C LYS A 402 29.92 -23.49 -0.60
N ALA A 403 28.83 -22.85 -1.00
CA ALA A 403 28.86 -21.74 -1.95
C ALA A 403 29.76 -20.59 -1.46
N MET A 404 29.71 -20.23 -0.19
CA MET A 404 30.56 -19.18 0.40
C MET A 404 32.05 -19.55 0.41
N LYS A 405 32.41 -20.84 0.47
CA LYS A 405 33.80 -21.29 0.42
C LYS A 405 34.33 -21.31 -1.01
N GLU A 406 33.49 -21.66 -1.97
CA GLU A 406 33.89 -21.87 -3.37
C GLU A 406 33.89 -20.59 -4.21
N TYR A 407 33.02 -19.62 -3.84
CA TYR A 407 32.82 -18.39 -4.61
C TYR A 407 33.20 -17.11 -3.82
N LYS A 408 34.05 -17.25 -2.81
CA LYS A 408 34.76 -16.12 -2.23
C LYS A 408 35.87 -15.67 -3.18
#